data_4e8886abe3cd9fa48ae970350a22a1e1
#
_entry.id   4e8886abe3cd9fa48ae970350a22a1e1
#
_cell.length_a   1.000
_cell.length_b   1.000
_cell.length_c   1.000
_cell.angle_alpha   90.00
_cell.angle_beta   90.00
_cell.angle_gamma   90.00
#
_symmetry.space_group_name_H-M   'P 1'
#
loop_
_entity.id
_entity.type
_entity.pdbx_description
1 polymer ?
#
loop_
_entity_poly.entity_id
_entity_poly.type
_entity_poly.pdbx_seq_one_letter_code
_entity_poly.pdbx_strand_id
1 'polypeptide(L)'
;MPTLKDLSQQLKQVQKQIPFATAQAMTKVVRQIEVAQKTAFERHLENPTPFTVKSVGSVAARKNNLTAKVFVRDTAAGYLEPFEFGGEHKLNSQALLNPKNVKLNKYGNMPRNKLSQLKAKENVFVGEVDGVNAVWQRKKPMKAKKRRAKRSANGTRRPKRKQRSPKLLIRFGDALPVTPVLGYMDRSRAMASGLLPGALSTAIAEAIRTAK
;
A
#
# COMPACT_ATOMS: atom_id res chain seq x y z
N MET A 1 37.46 19.93 -46.13
CA MET A 1 36.04 20.31 -45.93
C MET A 1 35.19 19.07 -46.07
N PRO A 2 34.19 18.84 -45.22
CA PRO A 2 33.29 17.68 -45.35
C PRO A 2 32.55 17.75 -46.68
N THR A 3 32.54 16.64 -47.41
CA THR A 3 31.86 16.51 -48.70
C THR A 3 30.36 16.26 -48.51
N LEU A 4 29.54 16.50 -49.54
CA LEU A 4 28.12 16.17 -49.52
C LEU A 4 27.84 14.69 -49.21
N LYS A 5 28.76 13.80 -49.62
CA LYS A 5 28.70 12.34 -49.27
C LYS A 5 28.88 12.09 -47.77
N ASP A 6 29.85 12.78 -47.15
CA ASP A 6 30.11 12.65 -45.70
C ASP A 6 28.90 13.14 -44.89
N LEU A 7 28.29 14.26 -45.31
CA LEU A 7 27.07 14.77 -44.69
C LEU A 7 25.89 13.78 -44.81
N SER A 8 25.70 13.16 -45.98
CA SER A 8 24.66 12.17 -46.21
C SER A 8 24.89 10.90 -45.35
N GLN A 9 26.15 10.47 -45.16
CA GLN A 9 26.45 9.36 -44.28
C GLN A 9 26.20 9.69 -42.82
N GLN A 10 26.61 10.85 -42.35
CA GLN A 10 26.31 11.32 -40.99
C GLN A 10 24.81 11.38 -40.70
N LEU A 11 24.02 11.95 -41.63
CA LEU A 11 22.55 12.01 -41.47
C LEU A 11 21.96 10.59 -41.38
N LYS A 12 22.40 9.61 -42.16
CA LYS A 12 21.94 8.22 -42.07
C LYS A 12 22.32 7.58 -40.74
N GLN A 13 23.49 7.90 -40.17
CA GLN A 13 23.89 7.40 -38.85
C GLN A 13 23.03 8.03 -37.73
N VAL A 14 22.82 9.34 -37.76
CA VAL A 14 21.91 10.04 -36.83
C VAL A 14 20.52 9.40 -36.88
N GLN A 15 19.98 9.19 -38.07
CA GLN A 15 18.66 8.57 -38.25
C GLN A 15 18.58 7.17 -37.59
N LYS A 16 19.63 6.36 -37.65
CA LYS A 16 19.71 5.03 -36.98
C LYS A 16 19.82 5.14 -35.45
N GLN A 17 20.41 6.23 -34.95
CA GLN A 17 20.63 6.44 -33.53
C GLN A 17 19.42 7.05 -32.81
N ILE A 18 18.56 7.82 -33.51
CA ILE A 18 17.39 8.48 -32.93
C ILE A 18 16.48 7.51 -32.15
N PRO A 19 16.08 6.33 -32.66
CA PRO A 19 15.23 5.42 -31.90
C PRO A 19 15.89 4.92 -30.62
N PHE A 20 17.19 4.73 -30.62
CA PHE A 20 17.94 4.32 -29.43
C PHE A 20 18.02 5.44 -28.40
N ALA A 21 18.37 6.66 -28.84
CA ALA A 21 18.38 7.84 -27.98
C ALA A 21 17.01 8.15 -27.36
N THR A 22 15.95 8.04 -28.17
CA THR A 22 14.57 8.17 -27.70
C THR A 22 14.23 7.11 -26.63
N ALA A 23 14.58 5.83 -26.87
CA ALA A 23 14.33 4.78 -25.89
C ALA A 23 15.10 5.01 -24.59
N GLN A 24 16.32 5.52 -24.64
CA GLN A 24 17.09 5.89 -23.45
C GLN A 24 16.44 7.02 -22.68
N ALA A 25 16.02 8.10 -23.36
CA ALA A 25 15.35 9.23 -22.74
C ALA A 25 14.06 8.79 -22.02
N MET A 26 13.20 8.03 -22.71
CA MET A 26 11.98 7.48 -22.13
C MET A 26 12.26 6.59 -20.93
N THR A 27 13.26 5.71 -21.03
CA THR A 27 13.67 4.84 -19.92
C THR A 27 14.14 5.63 -18.71
N LYS A 28 14.91 6.70 -18.92
CA LYS A 28 15.36 7.58 -17.84
C LYS A 28 14.18 8.23 -17.14
N VAL A 29 13.24 8.77 -17.90
CA VAL A 29 12.03 9.43 -17.36
C VAL A 29 11.17 8.46 -16.54
N VAL A 30 10.85 7.26 -17.05
CA VAL A 30 10.00 6.31 -16.30
C VAL A 30 10.67 5.81 -15.04
N ARG A 31 11.99 5.68 -15.01
CA ARG A 31 12.72 5.33 -13.78
C ARG A 31 12.67 6.46 -12.74
N GLN A 32 12.76 7.71 -13.19
CA GLN A 32 12.58 8.86 -12.29
C GLN A 32 11.16 8.89 -11.70
N ILE A 33 10.14 8.67 -12.54
CA ILE A 33 8.75 8.59 -12.08
C ILE A 33 8.57 7.42 -11.10
N GLU A 34 9.12 6.24 -11.38
CA GLU A 34 9.07 5.09 -10.47
C GLU A 34 9.61 5.44 -9.09
N VAL A 35 10.79 6.08 -9.01
CA VAL A 35 11.40 6.49 -7.74
C VAL A 35 10.52 7.52 -7.02
N ALA A 36 10.02 8.52 -7.75
CA ALA A 36 9.14 9.54 -7.18
C ALA A 36 7.84 8.94 -6.64
N GLN A 37 7.26 7.96 -7.33
CA GLN A 37 6.04 7.27 -6.86
C GLN A 37 6.31 6.42 -5.62
N LYS A 38 7.44 5.73 -5.53
CA LYS A 38 7.84 5.00 -4.32
C LYS A 38 7.96 5.93 -3.11
N THR A 39 8.62 7.07 -3.30
CA THR A 39 8.74 8.10 -2.25
C THR A 39 7.37 8.70 -1.88
N ALA A 40 6.49 8.89 -2.87
CA ALA A 40 5.14 9.35 -2.61
C ALA A 40 4.31 8.34 -1.80
N PHE A 41 4.44 7.05 -2.07
CA PHE A 41 3.79 6.01 -1.27
C PHE A 41 4.25 6.05 0.20
N GLU A 42 5.55 6.28 0.44
CA GLU A 42 6.09 6.42 1.79
C GLU A 42 5.58 7.66 2.53
N ARG A 43 5.26 8.73 1.80
CA ARG A 43 4.78 10.00 2.38
C ARG A 43 3.27 10.04 2.61
N HIS A 44 2.50 9.45 1.69
CA HIS A 44 1.03 9.56 1.70
C HIS A 44 0.33 8.39 2.40
N LEU A 45 0.99 7.24 2.52
CA LEU A 45 0.44 6.09 3.22
C LEU A 45 1.00 6.00 4.64
N GLU A 46 0.16 5.70 5.61
CA GLU A 46 0.59 5.45 6.97
C GLU A 46 1.32 4.11 7.09
N ASN A 47 2.60 4.16 7.44
CA ASN A 47 3.44 2.97 7.67
C ASN A 47 3.36 1.91 6.55
N PRO A 48 3.58 2.28 5.28
CA PRO A 48 3.48 1.33 4.18
C PRO A 48 4.49 0.19 4.34
N THR A 49 4.07 -1.01 3.99
CA THR A 49 4.98 -2.15 4.00
C THR A 49 5.99 -2.03 2.85
N PRO A 50 7.20 -2.61 2.98
CA PRO A 50 8.15 -2.68 1.86
C PRO A 50 7.57 -3.34 0.61
N PHE A 51 6.62 -4.26 0.78
CA PHE A 51 5.88 -4.88 -0.31
C PHE A 51 5.05 -3.84 -1.07
N THR A 52 4.32 -2.98 -0.36
CA THR A 52 3.52 -1.90 -0.94
C THR A 52 4.39 -0.89 -1.70
N VAL A 53 5.49 -0.42 -1.09
CA VAL A 53 6.42 0.53 -1.73
C VAL A 53 7.07 -0.09 -2.98
N LYS A 54 7.50 -1.34 -2.91
CA LYS A 54 8.12 -2.08 -4.04
C LYS A 54 7.11 -2.55 -5.09
N SER A 55 5.81 -2.33 -4.90
CA SER A 55 4.80 -2.69 -5.90
C SER A 55 4.82 -1.79 -7.13
N VAL A 56 5.37 -0.58 -7.02
CA VAL A 56 5.60 0.29 -8.16
C VAL A 56 6.78 -0.22 -8.97
N GLY A 57 6.57 -0.41 -10.25
CA GLY A 57 7.59 -0.84 -11.21
C GLY A 57 7.57 -0.03 -12.48
N SER A 58 8.61 -0.18 -13.28
CA SER A 58 8.67 0.42 -14.62
C SER A 58 9.11 -0.59 -15.67
N VAL A 59 8.67 -0.37 -16.91
CA VAL A 59 9.14 -1.08 -18.11
C VAL A 59 9.87 -0.08 -18.99
N ALA A 60 11.11 -0.42 -19.33
CA ALA A 60 11.96 0.38 -20.17
C ALA A 60 11.51 0.36 -21.64
N ALA A 61 11.63 1.48 -22.34
CA ALA A 61 11.50 1.52 -23.79
C ALA A 61 12.66 0.80 -24.47
N ARG A 62 12.44 0.27 -25.66
CA ARG A 62 13.45 -0.34 -26.53
C ARG A 62 13.44 0.33 -27.90
N LYS A 63 14.56 0.31 -28.62
CA LYS A 63 14.68 0.91 -29.96
C LYS A 63 13.58 0.45 -30.95
N ASN A 64 13.12 -0.78 -30.81
CA ASN A 64 12.10 -1.37 -31.68
C ASN A 64 10.66 -1.21 -31.10
N ASN A 65 10.55 -0.75 -29.85
CA ASN A 65 9.28 -0.47 -29.19
C ASN A 65 9.46 0.73 -28.27
N LEU A 66 9.13 1.91 -28.78
CA LEU A 66 9.22 3.19 -28.07
C LEU A 66 8.04 3.39 -27.10
N THR A 67 7.79 2.36 -26.28
CA THR A 67 6.78 2.41 -25.23
C THR A 67 7.46 2.13 -23.89
N ALA A 68 7.34 3.08 -22.97
CA ALA A 68 7.76 2.92 -21.59
C ALA A 68 6.54 3.02 -20.69
N LYS A 69 6.52 2.26 -19.59
CA LYS A 69 5.38 2.21 -18.66
C LYS A 69 5.86 2.30 -17.23
N VAL A 70 5.09 3.03 -16.40
CA VAL A 70 5.14 2.93 -14.94
C VAL A 70 3.82 2.31 -14.51
N PHE A 71 3.88 1.36 -13.60
CA PHE A 71 2.71 0.61 -13.19
C PHE A 71 2.79 0.19 -11.72
N VAL A 72 1.65 -0.08 -11.13
CA VAL A 72 1.54 -0.78 -9.84
C VAL A 72 1.21 -2.24 -10.14
N ARG A 73 1.89 -3.16 -9.48
CA ARG A 73 1.65 -4.61 -9.65
C ARG A 73 0.22 -4.97 -9.26
N ASP A 74 -0.42 -5.86 -10.01
CA ASP A 74 -1.81 -6.27 -9.82
C ASP A 74 -2.11 -6.74 -8.39
N THR A 75 -1.17 -7.45 -7.78
CA THR A 75 -1.28 -7.90 -6.38
C THR A 75 -1.43 -6.75 -5.37
N ALA A 76 -0.99 -5.55 -5.72
CA ALA A 76 -1.11 -4.37 -4.88
C ALA A 76 -2.17 -3.39 -5.39
N ALA A 77 -2.47 -3.40 -6.69
CA ALA A 77 -3.43 -2.51 -7.31
C ALA A 77 -4.80 -2.60 -6.64
N GLY A 78 -5.30 -3.80 -6.41
CA GLY A 78 -6.64 -4.00 -5.85
C GLY A 78 -6.87 -3.37 -4.47
N TYR A 79 -5.86 -3.34 -3.58
CA TYR A 79 -6.01 -2.67 -2.28
C TYR A 79 -5.56 -1.21 -2.29
N LEU A 80 -4.81 -0.76 -3.31
CA LEU A 80 -4.38 0.63 -3.46
C LEU A 80 -5.38 1.48 -4.26
N GLU A 81 -6.20 0.86 -5.09
CA GLU A 81 -7.20 1.53 -5.92
C GLU A 81 -8.11 2.48 -5.13
N PRO A 82 -8.66 2.11 -3.95
CA PRO A 82 -9.46 3.03 -3.15
C PRO A 82 -8.70 4.26 -2.65
N PHE A 83 -7.38 4.17 -2.48
CA PHE A 83 -6.55 5.30 -2.08
C PHE A 83 -6.24 6.25 -3.24
N GLU A 84 -6.42 5.83 -4.49
CA GLU A 84 -6.28 6.66 -5.69
C GLU A 84 -7.61 7.34 -6.06
N PHE A 85 -8.68 6.56 -6.12
CA PHE A 85 -9.97 7.02 -6.66
C PHE A 85 -11.04 7.25 -5.59
N GLY A 86 -10.77 6.89 -4.35
CA GLY A 86 -11.79 6.85 -3.30
C GLY A 86 -12.66 5.60 -3.38
N GLY A 87 -13.60 5.50 -2.47
CA GLY A 87 -14.54 4.38 -2.39
C GLY A 87 -14.39 3.56 -1.12
N GLU A 88 -14.82 2.32 -1.15
CA GLU A 88 -14.75 1.42 -0.01
C GLU A 88 -13.65 0.38 -0.20
N HIS A 89 -12.89 0.13 0.86
CA HIS A 89 -11.90 -0.93 0.86
C HIS A 89 -12.60 -2.30 0.97
N LYS A 90 -12.93 -2.88 -0.18
CA LYS A 90 -13.56 -4.21 -0.27
C LYS A 90 -12.48 -5.30 -0.23
N LEU A 91 -12.55 -6.13 0.79
CA LEU A 91 -11.81 -7.40 0.78
C LEU A 91 -12.66 -8.47 0.09
N ASN A 92 -12.03 -9.25 -0.78
CA ASN A 92 -12.68 -10.36 -1.47
C ASN A 92 -13.36 -11.31 -0.46
N SER A 93 -14.67 -11.25 -0.35
CA SER A 93 -15.60 -12.15 0.35
C SER A 93 -15.39 -12.44 1.85
N GLN A 94 -14.50 -11.77 2.57
CA GLN A 94 -14.30 -11.96 4.00
C GLN A 94 -14.46 -10.64 4.77
N ALA A 95 -15.02 -10.74 5.98
CA ALA A 95 -15.18 -9.59 6.85
C ALA A 95 -13.84 -8.90 7.15
N LEU A 96 -13.82 -7.58 7.11
CA LEU A 96 -12.65 -6.79 7.45
C LEU A 96 -12.28 -7.03 8.93
N LEU A 97 -11.07 -7.47 9.20
CA LEU A 97 -10.56 -7.66 10.54
C LEU A 97 -10.01 -6.34 11.09
N ASN A 98 -10.75 -5.73 12.03
CA ASN A 98 -10.33 -4.50 12.68
C ASN A 98 -9.77 -4.80 14.08
N PRO A 99 -8.43 -4.91 14.26
CA PRO A 99 -7.82 -5.20 15.54
C PRO A 99 -7.94 -3.97 16.48
N LYS A 100 -8.52 -4.18 17.68
CA LYS A 100 -8.67 -3.13 18.70
C LYS A 100 -7.71 -3.30 19.87
N ASN A 101 -7.57 -4.53 20.38
CA ASN A 101 -6.75 -4.83 21.54
C ASN A 101 -5.79 -6.00 21.26
N VAL A 102 -5.16 -5.97 20.10
CA VAL A 102 -4.17 -6.96 19.65
C VAL A 102 -2.88 -6.25 19.30
N LYS A 103 -1.73 -6.84 19.67
CA LYS A 103 -0.43 -6.28 19.32
C LYS A 103 -0.24 -6.38 17.79
N LEU A 104 0.02 -5.26 17.17
CA LEU A 104 0.30 -5.11 15.75
C LEU A 104 1.81 -5.11 15.51
N ASN A 105 2.23 -5.35 14.28
CA ASN A 105 3.61 -5.19 13.85
C ASN A 105 3.95 -3.70 13.65
N LYS A 106 5.19 -3.39 13.29
CA LYS A 106 5.66 -2.01 13.06
C LYS A 106 4.94 -1.27 11.92
N TYR A 107 4.21 -1.99 11.06
CA TYR A 107 3.43 -1.43 9.96
C TYR A 107 1.92 -1.32 10.29
N GLY A 108 1.53 -1.53 11.53
CA GLY A 108 0.12 -1.51 11.91
C GLY A 108 -0.68 -2.75 11.51
N ASN A 109 -0.03 -3.77 10.95
CA ASN A 109 -0.68 -4.99 10.49
C ASN A 109 -0.70 -6.08 11.59
N MET A 110 -1.76 -6.87 11.61
CA MET A 110 -1.86 -8.03 12.48
C MET A 110 -0.99 -9.18 11.92
N PRO A 111 -0.17 -9.86 12.76
CA PRO A 111 0.58 -11.04 12.34
C PRO A 111 -0.34 -12.13 11.78
N ARG A 112 0.07 -12.81 10.69
CA ARG A 112 -0.75 -13.80 9.95
C ARG A 112 -1.42 -14.84 10.85
N ASN A 113 -0.68 -15.43 11.79
CA ASN A 113 -1.18 -16.50 12.63
C ASN A 113 -1.87 -16.00 13.91
N LYS A 114 -2.05 -14.68 14.07
CA LYS A 114 -2.57 -14.10 15.31
C LYS A 114 -4.01 -14.49 15.59
N LEU A 115 -4.85 -14.51 14.57
CA LEU A 115 -6.25 -14.90 14.69
C LEU A 115 -6.37 -16.37 15.13
N SER A 116 -5.61 -17.28 14.52
CA SER A 116 -5.58 -18.70 14.90
C SER A 116 -5.09 -18.90 16.33
N GLN A 117 -4.02 -18.20 16.72
CA GLN A 117 -3.49 -18.23 18.09
C GLN A 117 -4.51 -17.70 19.12
N LEU A 118 -5.33 -16.72 18.75
CA LEU A 118 -6.36 -16.19 19.63
C LEU A 118 -7.51 -17.18 19.75
N LYS A 119 -7.97 -17.77 18.64
CA LYS A 119 -9.04 -18.78 18.64
C LYS A 119 -8.69 -20.05 19.41
N ALA A 120 -7.41 -20.43 19.48
CA ALA A 120 -6.93 -21.57 20.23
C ALA A 120 -6.94 -21.36 21.76
N LYS A 121 -7.22 -20.16 22.26
CA LYS A 121 -7.27 -19.88 23.69
C LYS A 121 -8.67 -20.15 24.25
N GLU A 122 -8.77 -20.94 25.32
CA GLU A 122 -10.03 -21.27 25.99
C GLU A 122 -10.87 -20.06 26.44
N ASN A 123 -10.19 -18.96 26.77
CA ASN A 123 -10.86 -17.72 27.21
C ASN A 123 -11.22 -16.78 26.08
N VAL A 124 -11.02 -17.18 24.82
CA VAL A 124 -11.38 -16.40 23.63
C VAL A 124 -12.52 -17.10 22.89
N PHE A 125 -13.47 -16.34 22.41
CA PHE A 125 -14.56 -16.84 21.60
C PHE A 125 -14.89 -15.85 20.47
N VAL A 126 -15.49 -16.35 19.43
CA VAL A 126 -16.02 -15.58 18.32
C VAL A 126 -17.53 -15.52 18.46
N GLY A 127 -18.10 -14.37 18.36
CA GLY A 127 -19.54 -14.19 18.45
C GLY A 127 -19.95 -12.73 18.57
N GLU A 128 -21.23 -12.52 18.71
CA GLU A 128 -21.85 -11.22 18.88
C GLU A 128 -22.05 -10.90 20.36
N VAL A 129 -21.64 -9.71 20.76
CA VAL A 129 -21.91 -9.16 22.10
C VAL A 129 -22.30 -7.69 21.92
N ASP A 130 -23.42 -7.32 22.47
CA ASP A 130 -24.00 -5.96 22.39
C ASP A 130 -24.12 -5.46 20.92
N GLY A 131 -24.56 -6.35 19.98
CA GLY A 131 -24.71 -6.03 18.57
C GLY A 131 -23.41 -5.95 17.77
N VAL A 132 -22.27 -6.32 18.38
CA VAL A 132 -20.95 -6.27 17.71
C VAL A 132 -20.41 -7.68 17.47
N ASN A 133 -20.28 -8.04 16.19
CA ASN A 133 -19.68 -9.31 15.77
C ASN A 133 -18.15 -9.19 15.85
N ALA A 134 -17.51 -10.03 16.68
CA ALA A 134 -16.10 -9.87 16.98
C ALA A 134 -15.44 -11.11 17.60
N VAL A 135 -14.12 -11.05 17.75
CA VAL A 135 -13.34 -11.93 18.60
C VAL A 135 -13.23 -11.30 19.99
N TRP A 136 -13.75 -12.00 20.98
CA TRP A 136 -13.86 -11.54 22.34
C TRP A 136 -12.99 -12.37 23.29
N GLN A 137 -12.49 -11.74 24.36
CA GLN A 137 -11.78 -12.41 25.43
C GLN A 137 -12.57 -12.30 26.74
N ARG A 138 -12.90 -13.43 27.35
CA ARG A 138 -13.47 -13.48 28.69
C ARG A 138 -12.46 -12.99 29.71
N LYS A 139 -12.85 -12.03 30.54
CA LYS A 139 -11.99 -11.54 31.63
C LYS A 139 -11.96 -12.57 32.75
N LYS A 140 -10.79 -12.80 33.33
CA LYS A 140 -10.68 -13.65 34.52
C LYS A 140 -11.58 -13.09 35.65
N PRO A 141 -12.27 -13.95 36.39
CA PRO A 141 -13.05 -13.51 37.54
C PRO A 141 -12.14 -12.80 38.54
N MET A 142 -12.65 -11.72 39.15
CA MET A 142 -11.87 -11.05 40.19
C MET A 142 -11.64 -12.00 41.35
N LYS A 143 -10.39 -12.17 41.76
CA LYS A 143 -10.06 -12.86 43.00
C LYS A 143 -10.87 -12.17 44.12
N ALA A 144 -11.59 -12.95 44.90
CA ALA A 144 -12.30 -12.43 46.06
C ALA A 144 -11.29 -11.75 46.96
N LYS A 145 -11.49 -10.44 47.24
CA LYS A 145 -10.72 -9.80 48.29
C LYS A 145 -10.95 -10.62 49.59
N LYS A 146 -9.89 -11.05 50.28
CA LYS A 146 -9.93 -11.83 51.53
C LYS A 146 -10.73 -11.17 52.68
N ARG A 147 -11.15 -9.92 52.51
CA ARG A 147 -12.04 -9.26 53.49
C ARG A 147 -13.42 -9.90 53.43
N ARG A 148 -13.78 -10.60 54.52
CA ARG A 148 -15.17 -10.99 54.80
C ARG A 148 -16.06 -9.71 54.65
N ALA A 149 -16.83 -9.64 53.61
CA ALA A 149 -17.80 -8.58 53.53
C ALA A 149 -18.83 -8.78 54.67
N LYS A 150 -19.16 -7.71 55.37
CA LYS A 150 -20.20 -7.72 56.41
C LYS A 150 -21.48 -8.32 55.85
N ARG A 151 -22.14 -9.21 56.62
CA ARG A 151 -23.49 -9.66 56.29
C ARG A 151 -24.42 -8.42 56.27
N SER A 152 -25.28 -8.34 55.29
CA SER A 152 -26.34 -7.38 55.30
C SER A 152 -27.23 -7.68 56.53
N ALA A 153 -27.77 -6.63 57.18
CA ALA A 153 -28.65 -6.73 58.35
C ALA A 153 -29.86 -7.67 58.15
N ASN A 154 -30.29 -7.81 56.90
CA ASN A 154 -31.47 -8.60 56.52
C ASN A 154 -31.19 -10.03 56.07
N GLY A 155 -30.00 -10.57 56.30
CA GLY A 155 -29.68 -11.98 56.00
C GLY A 155 -29.73 -12.37 54.50
N THR A 156 -30.01 -11.42 53.60
CA THR A 156 -30.15 -11.68 52.18
C THR A 156 -28.81 -12.02 51.53
N ARG A 157 -28.79 -13.04 50.67
CA ARG A 157 -27.65 -13.43 49.89
C ARG A 157 -27.16 -12.25 49.08
N ARG A 158 -25.84 -12.02 49.09
CA ARG A 158 -25.19 -10.99 48.27
C ARG A 158 -25.56 -11.14 46.79
N PRO A 159 -25.79 -10.02 46.09
CA PRO A 159 -26.05 -10.09 44.67
C PRO A 159 -24.86 -10.83 43.98
N LYS A 160 -25.18 -11.72 43.03
CA LYS A 160 -24.18 -12.37 42.19
C LYS A 160 -23.28 -11.32 41.63
N ARG A 161 -21.94 -11.51 41.73
CA ARG A 161 -20.97 -10.58 41.15
C ARG A 161 -21.32 -10.33 39.71
N LYS A 162 -21.47 -9.05 39.33
CA LYS A 162 -21.66 -8.69 37.94
C LYS A 162 -20.52 -9.27 37.10
N GLN A 163 -20.87 -10.10 36.13
CA GLN A 163 -19.93 -10.66 35.19
C GLN A 163 -19.33 -9.48 34.41
N ARG A 164 -18.00 -9.41 34.34
CA ARG A 164 -17.34 -8.34 33.59
C ARG A 164 -17.58 -8.55 32.11
N SER A 165 -17.97 -7.51 31.39
CA SER A 165 -18.07 -7.53 29.94
C SER A 165 -16.76 -8.06 29.32
N PRO A 166 -16.84 -8.92 28.32
CA PRO A 166 -15.66 -9.44 27.63
C PRO A 166 -14.85 -8.31 27.01
N LYS A 167 -13.57 -8.55 26.77
CA LYS A 167 -12.68 -7.60 26.12
C LYS A 167 -12.74 -7.83 24.61
N LEU A 168 -13.07 -6.79 23.85
CA LEU A 168 -13.01 -6.80 22.39
C LEU A 168 -11.56 -6.90 21.93
N LEU A 169 -11.23 -7.91 21.15
CA LEU A 169 -9.90 -8.10 20.56
C LEU A 169 -9.85 -7.66 19.09
N ILE A 170 -10.74 -8.23 18.28
CA ILE A 170 -10.81 -7.94 16.84
C ILE A 170 -12.29 -7.77 16.49
N ARG A 171 -12.67 -6.64 15.94
CA ARG A 171 -14.02 -6.41 15.42
C ARG A 171 -14.06 -6.92 13.97
N PHE A 172 -15.13 -7.62 13.63
CA PHE A 172 -15.49 -7.85 12.24
C PHE A 172 -16.30 -6.64 11.79
N GLY A 173 -15.82 -5.97 10.77
CA GLY A 173 -16.43 -4.73 10.32
C GLY A 173 -16.77 -4.76 8.85
N ASP A 174 -17.57 -3.81 8.45
CA ASP A 174 -17.84 -3.49 7.07
C ASP A 174 -16.64 -2.76 6.45
N ALA A 175 -16.64 -2.65 5.13
CA ALA A 175 -15.67 -1.85 4.41
C ALA A 175 -15.68 -0.41 4.91
N LEU A 176 -14.49 0.16 5.15
CA LEU A 176 -14.36 1.55 5.57
C LEU A 176 -14.25 2.44 4.33
N PRO A 177 -14.93 3.60 4.30
CA PRO A 177 -14.74 4.57 3.24
C PRO A 177 -13.29 5.08 3.26
N VAL A 178 -12.69 5.17 2.10
CA VAL A 178 -11.32 5.64 1.90
C VAL A 178 -11.36 6.92 1.09
N THR A 179 -10.66 7.95 1.57
CA THR A 179 -10.46 9.19 0.81
C THR A 179 -9.25 9.04 -0.12
N PRO A 180 -9.32 9.58 -1.35
CA PRO A 180 -8.18 9.55 -2.27
C PRO A 180 -7.03 10.40 -1.72
N VAL A 181 -5.85 9.79 -1.59
CA VAL A 181 -4.64 10.44 -1.04
C VAL A 181 -3.39 10.20 -1.88
N LEU A 182 -3.42 9.22 -2.81
CA LEU A 182 -2.22 8.84 -3.54
C LEU A 182 -1.86 9.81 -4.66
N GLY A 183 -2.81 10.20 -5.51
CA GLY A 183 -2.57 11.04 -6.69
C GLY A 183 -1.51 10.46 -7.62
N TYR A 184 -1.49 9.14 -7.79
CA TYR A 184 -0.49 8.43 -8.57
C TYR A 184 -0.57 8.78 -10.06
N MET A 185 -1.78 8.76 -10.62
CA MET A 185 -2.00 9.00 -12.05
C MET A 185 -1.64 10.43 -12.44
N ASP A 186 -2.12 11.42 -11.68
CA ASP A 186 -1.89 12.83 -11.97
C ASP A 186 -0.42 13.20 -11.81
N ARG A 187 0.22 12.72 -10.76
CA ARG A 187 1.67 12.92 -10.55
C ARG A 187 2.49 12.29 -11.67
N SER A 188 2.17 11.05 -12.06
CA SER A 188 2.88 10.35 -13.14
C SER A 188 2.74 11.10 -14.46
N ARG A 189 1.54 11.60 -14.77
CA ARG A 189 1.25 12.36 -15.99
C ARG A 189 1.98 13.70 -15.99
N ALA A 190 1.91 14.45 -14.89
CA ALA A 190 2.59 15.73 -14.74
C ALA A 190 4.11 15.58 -14.86
N MET A 191 4.70 14.55 -14.24
CA MET A 191 6.13 14.28 -14.35
C MET A 191 6.53 13.86 -15.76
N ALA A 192 5.74 13.02 -16.41
CA ALA A 192 6.02 12.60 -17.79
C ALA A 192 6.01 13.79 -18.75
N SER A 193 4.98 14.65 -18.69
CA SER A 193 4.89 15.84 -19.54
C SER A 193 6.00 16.85 -19.28
N GLY A 194 6.42 17.02 -18.02
CA GLY A 194 7.49 17.97 -17.68
C GLY A 194 8.90 17.47 -17.99
N LEU A 195 9.18 16.19 -17.80
CA LEU A 195 10.54 15.64 -17.92
C LEU A 195 10.87 15.15 -19.32
N LEU A 196 9.89 14.64 -20.07
CA LEU A 196 10.13 13.98 -21.36
C LEU A 196 10.72 14.90 -22.42
N PRO A 197 10.24 16.15 -22.61
CA PRO A 197 10.79 17.04 -23.63
C PRO A 197 12.28 17.33 -23.42
N GLY A 198 12.68 17.65 -22.18
CA GLY A 198 14.09 17.92 -21.86
C GLY A 198 14.98 16.69 -21.99
N ALA A 199 14.48 15.52 -21.56
CA ALA A 199 15.21 14.25 -21.69
C ALA A 199 15.41 13.87 -23.16
N LEU A 200 14.40 14.06 -24.01
CA LEU A 200 14.48 13.82 -25.45
C LEU A 200 15.46 14.77 -26.13
N SER A 201 15.36 16.07 -25.85
CA SER A 201 16.28 17.08 -26.40
C SER A 201 17.75 16.73 -26.09
N THR A 202 18.03 16.40 -24.82
CA THR A 202 19.37 16.02 -24.39
C THR A 202 19.87 14.75 -25.10
N ALA A 203 19.04 13.70 -25.16
CA ALA A 203 19.43 12.43 -25.77
C ALA A 203 19.63 12.55 -27.29
N ILE A 204 18.84 13.34 -27.99
CA ILE A 204 18.98 13.59 -29.42
C ILE A 204 20.25 14.41 -29.69
N ALA A 205 20.51 15.46 -28.91
CA ALA A 205 21.73 16.26 -29.03
C ALA A 205 22.98 15.40 -28.83
N GLU A 206 22.96 14.49 -27.87
CA GLU A 206 24.04 13.54 -27.62
C GLU A 206 24.22 12.54 -28.79
N ALA A 207 23.13 12.03 -29.34
CA ALA A 207 23.15 11.16 -30.51
C ALA A 207 23.75 11.86 -31.74
N ILE A 208 23.40 13.12 -31.97
CA ILE A 208 24.00 13.91 -33.07
C ILE A 208 25.49 14.13 -32.84
N ARG A 209 25.90 14.43 -31.62
CA ARG A 209 27.31 14.64 -31.26
C ARG A 209 28.17 13.38 -31.45
N THR A 210 27.59 12.23 -31.15
CA THR A 210 28.29 10.92 -31.19
C THR A 210 28.18 10.20 -32.54
N ALA A 211 27.35 10.66 -33.45
CA ALA A 211 27.23 10.17 -34.80
C ALA A 211 28.46 10.64 -35.64
N LYS A 212 29.52 9.82 -35.66
CA LYS A 212 30.70 10.01 -36.49
C LYS A 212 30.64 9.11 -37.70
#